data_c61cdf88287d9eeebc19f2db72d68931
#
_entry.id   c61cdf88287d9eeebc19f2db72d68931
#
_cell.length_a   1.000
_cell.length_b   1.000
_cell.length_c   1.000
_cell.angle_alpha   90.00
_cell.angle_beta   90.00
_cell.angle_gamma   90.00
#
_symmetry.space_group_name_H-M   'P 1'
#
loop_
_entity.id
_entity.type
_entity.pdbx_description
1 polymer ?
#
loop_
_entity_poly.entity_id
_entity_poly.type
_entity_poly.pdbx_seq_one_letter_code
_entity_poly.pdbx_strand_id
1 'polypeptide(L)'
;MIKAIYPVHWTEYELIDSGNGMKLEKFGHQILERPEPQAIWSPRLTQEEWKGMATGIFKQQGSHKGEWQLKGNGKSWFIKYGLRDETIKMKLNFTQFKHIGIFPEQAANWDYIYKKSKELGPKSSVLNLFAYTGGASLAAKAAGVDVVHVDSIKQVVNWANENQEISKLKDIRWVVEDALKFVSREVKRGRKYQGIILDPPAYGIGAKGERWKLEEKLGLLLQEVAKLLDDKGFLVLNVYSLGLSPYIIQNLMTDYFSHREVDISELCLKSRTEQILPLGIVARI
;
A
#
# COMPACT_ATOMS: atom_id res chain seq x y z
N MET A 1 -6.97 9.70 -21.15
CA MET A 1 -6.41 10.47 -20.01
C MET A 1 -6.35 9.52 -18.82
N ILE A 2 -5.19 9.40 -18.18
CA ILE A 2 -5.04 8.52 -16.99
C ILE A 2 -5.85 9.14 -15.86
N LYS A 3 -6.67 8.30 -15.21
CA LYS A 3 -7.57 8.74 -14.14
C LYS A 3 -6.81 8.78 -12.82
N ALA A 4 -6.92 9.87 -12.07
CA ALA A 4 -6.49 9.92 -10.69
C ALA A 4 -7.52 9.21 -9.80
N ILE A 5 -7.07 8.32 -8.93
CA ILE A 5 -7.88 7.69 -7.90
C ILE A 5 -7.31 7.99 -6.52
N TYR A 6 -8.16 8.30 -5.57
CA TYR A 6 -7.78 8.65 -4.20
C TYR A 6 -8.89 8.26 -3.21
N PRO A 7 -8.56 8.07 -1.91
CA PRO A 7 -9.57 7.84 -0.88
C PRO A 7 -10.54 9.03 -0.77
N VAL A 8 -11.86 8.76 -0.68
CA VAL A 8 -12.88 9.82 -0.69
C VAL A 8 -13.68 9.92 0.61
N HIS A 9 -13.63 8.94 1.51
CA HIS A 9 -14.52 8.89 2.70
C HIS A 9 -13.79 8.55 4.01
N TRP A 10 -12.46 8.75 4.07
CA TRP A 10 -11.71 8.47 5.27
C TRP A 10 -11.79 9.63 6.28
N THR A 11 -12.46 9.43 7.39
CA THR A 11 -12.68 10.46 8.42
C THR A 11 -11.50 10.66 9.37
N GLU A 12 -10.66 9.62 9.56
CA GLU A 12 -9.50 9.67 10.46
C GLU A 12 -8.18 10.01 9.76
N TYR A 13 -8.19 10.17 8.43
CA TYR A 13 -7.05 10.61 7.65
C TYR A 13 -7.40 11.82 6.78
N GLU A 14 -6.46 12.73 6.62
CA GLU A 14 -6.56 13.87 5.72
C GLU A 14 -5.17 14.29 5.24
N LEU A 15 -4.96 14.48 3.93
CA LEU A 15 -3.85 15.27 3.42
C LEU A 15 -4.24 16.73 3.59
N ILE A 16 -3.61 17.45 4.53
CA ILE A 16 -3.91 18.85 4.81
C ILE A 16 -3.35 19.73 3.71
N ASP A 17 -2.06 19.56 3.40
CA ASP A 17 -1.35 20.34 2.38
C ASP A 17 -0.09 19.58 1.91
N SER A 18 0.48 20.01 0.75
CA SER A 18 1.74 19.47 0.24
C SER A 18 2.49 20.51 -0.58
N GLY A 19 3.80 20.41 -0.59
CA GLY A 19 4.65 21.31 -1.38
C GLY A 19 6.07 21.40 -0.83
N ASN A 20 6.99 21.96 -1.62
CA ASN A 20 8.39 22.13 -1.27
C ASN A 20 9.08 20.81 -0.82
N GLY A 21 8.70 19.68 -1.43
CA GLY A 21 9.23 18.36 -1.10
C GLY A 21 8.70 17.76 0.20
N MET A 22 7.60 18.31 0.73
CA MET A 22 7.01 17.91 2.03
C MET A 22 5.50 17.72 1.90
N LYS A 23 4.92 17.00 2.87
CA LYS A 23 3.47 16.89 3.04
C LYS A 23 3.08 16.98 4.52
N LEU A 24 1.94 17.61 4.78
CA LEU A 24 1.31 17.73 6.10
C LEU A 24 0.04 16.89 6.10
N GLU A 25 0.01 15.89 6.97
CA GLU A 25 -1.05 14.87 7.00
C GLU A 25 -1.59 14.69 8.41
N LYS A 26 -2.90 14.52 8.51
CA LYS A 26 -3.58 14.13 9.76
C LYS A 26 -3.80 12.62 9.80
N PHE A 27 -3.46 11.99 10.92
CA PHE A 27 -3.70 10.58 11.24
C PHE A 27 -4.36 10.47 12.62
N GLY A 28 -5.68 10.49 12.67
CA GLY A 28 -6.43 10.57 13.92
C GLY A 28 -6.16 11.90 14.62
N HIS A 29 -5.51 11.85 15.79
CA HIS A 29 -5.13 13.03 16.57
C HIS A 29 -3.71 13.56 16.25
N GLN A 30 -2.92 12.84 15.48
CA GLN A 30 -1.57 13.26 15.08
C GLN A 30 -1.61 14.02 13.76
N ILE A 31 -0.88 15.13 13.69
CA ILE A 31 -0.63 15.89 12.46
C ILE A 31 0.87 15.84 12.19
N LEU A 32 1.25 15.26 11.06
CA LEU A 32 2.63 14.90 10.75
C LEU A 32 3.15 15.63 9.51
N GLU A 33 4.30 16.25 9.65
CA GLU A 33 5.08 16.80 8.54
C GLU A 33 6.14 15.78 8.13
N ARG A 34 6.10 15.35 6.85
CA ARG A 34 7.00 14.30 6.32
C ARG A 34 7.53 14.66 4.93
N PRO A 35 8.74 14.19 4.56
CA PRO A 35 9.25 14.35 3.20
C PRO A 35 8.39 13.65 2.15
N GLU A 36 8.09 14.40 1.07
CA GLU A 36 7.43 13.88 -0.13
C GLU A 36 8.06 14.50 -1.37
N PRO A 37 9.08 13.85 -1.97
CA PRO A 37 9.84 14.43 -3.08
C PRO A 37 9.02 14.76 -4.32
N GLN A 38 7.85 14.14 -4.51
CA GLN A 38 6.98 14.43 -5.64
C GLN A 38 6.24 15.78 -5.50
N ALA A 39 6.11 16.31 -4.29
CA ALA A 39 5.45 17.59 -4.01
C ALA A 39 6.38 18.79 -4.32
N ILE A 40 6.74 18.98 -5.58
CA ILE A 40 7.70 20.02 -6.02
C ILE A 40 7.10 21.41 -6.15
N TRP A 41 5.79 21.55 -6.03
CA TRP A 41 5.07 22.84 -6.04
C TRP A 41 5.15 23.56 -4.70
N SER A 42 4.72 24.82 -4.65
CA SER A 42 4.61 25.58 -3.40
C SER A 42 3.39 25.14 -2.60
N PRO A 43 3.50 24.94 -1.28
CA PRO A 43 2.34 24.65 -0.42
C PRO A 43 1.35 25.82 -0.45
N ARG A 44 0.09 25.55 -0.11
CA ARG A 44 -0.98 26.55 -0.03
C ARG A 44 -1.00 27.27 1.32
N LEU A 45 -0.60 26.57 2.37
CA LEU A 45 -0.48 27.13 3.70
C LEU A 45 0.94 27.65 3.95
N THR A 46 1.07 28.61 4.84
CA THR A 46 2.36 29.16 5.26
C THR A 46 3.13 28.17 6.15
N GLN A 47 4.43 28.37 6.28
CA GLN A 47 5.25 27.53 7.16
C GLN A 47 4.89 27.69 8.63
N GLU A 48 4.43 28.88 9.05
CA GLU A 48 3.92 29.15 10.39
C GLU A 48 2.66 28.33 10.69
N GLU A 49 1.73 28.26 9.75
CA GLU A 49 0.52 27.43 9.86
C GLU A 49 0.88 25.94 9.95
N TRP A 50 1.80 25.45 9.12
CA TRP A 50 2.29 24.06 9.20
C TRP A 50 2.88 23.77 10.58
N LYS A 51 3.81 24.61 11.07
CA LYS A 51 4.45 24.48 12.38
C LYS A 51 3.44 24.55 13.54
N GLY A 52 2.43 25.42 13.40
CA GLY A 52 1.35 25.54 14.38
C GLY A 52 0.55 24.24 14.52
N MET A 53 0.19 23.63 13.41
CA MET A 53 -0.60 22.39 13.35
C MET A 53 0.20 21.13 13.65
N ALA A 54 1.43 21.00 13.17
CA ALA A 54 2.20 19.77 13.27
C ALA A 54 2.44 19.33 14.73
N THR A 55 2.10 18.09 15.03
CA THR A 55 2.40 17.40 16.31
C THR A 55 3.67 16.56 16.22
N GLY A 56 4.08 16.19 14.99
CA GLY A 56 5.31 15.47 14.72
C GLY A 56 5.93 15.88 13.40
N ILE A 57 7.25 16.09 13.40
CA ILE A 57 8.02 16.47 12.21
C ILE A 57 9.12 15.45 12.02
N PHE A 58 9.18 14.83 10.83
CA PHE A 58 10.28 13.92 10.49
C PHE A 58 11.46 14.70 9.93
N LYS A 59 12.58 14.67 10.61
CA LYS A 59 13.85 15.24 10.15
C LYS A 59 14.71 14.15 9.53
N GLN A 60 14.83 14.19 8.21
CA GLN A 60 15.62 13.21 7.47
C GLN A 60 17.11 13.40 7.76
N GLN A 61 17.80 12.30 8.04
CA GLN A 61 19.24 12.21 8.25
C GLN A 61 19.80 11.19 7.26
N GLY A 62 20.49 11.65 6.21
CA GLY A 62 20.96 10.79 5.12
C GLY A 62 19.84 10.38 4.14
N SER A 63 20.02 9.24 3.47
CA SER A 63 19.14 8.84 2.35
C SER A 63 17.78 8.25 2.78
N HIS A 64 17.71 7.57 3.91
CA HIS A 64 16.51 6.80 4.29
C HIS A 64 16.10 6.94 5.75
N LYS A 65 17.04 7.19 6.68
CA LYS A 65 16.78 7.28 8.11
C LYS A 65 16.55 8.73 8.54
N GLY A 66 15.99 8.89 9.72
CA GLY A 66 15.79 10.19 10.32
C GLY A 66 15.24 10.08 11.74
N GLU A 67 14.83 11.21 12.26
CA GLU A 67 14.37 11.36 13.62
C GLU A 67 13.04 12.12 13.65
N TRP A 68 12.14 11.70 14.52
CA TRP A 68 10.88 12.38 14.77
C TRP A 68 11.02 13.41 15.89
N GLN A 69 10.73 14.66 15.58
CA GLN A 69 10.55 15.72 16.56
C GLN A 69 9.07 15.79 16.94
N LEU A 70 8.72 15.31 18.14
CA LEU A 70 7.33 15.16 18.59
C LEU A 70 6.95 16.22 19.63
N LYS A 71 5.73 16.76 19.51
CA LYS A 71 5.09 17.55 20.57
C LYS A 71 4.27 16.59 21.45
N GLY A 72 4.92 15.83 22.33
CA GLY A 72 4.26 14.87 23.22
C GLY A 72 4.99 13.53 23.28
N ASN A 73 4.50 12.61 24.15
CA ASN A 73 5.19 11.38 24.51
C ASN A 73 4.62 10.10 23.87
N GLY A 74 3.59 10.18 23.05
CA GLY A 74 2.98 9.00 22.42
C GLY A 74 3.83 8.42 21.30
N LYS A 75 4.19 7.12 21.40
CA LYS A 75 4.98 6.44 20.36
C LYS A 75 4.08 5.73 19.34
N SER A 76 2.87 5.34 19.72
CA SER A 76 1.93 4.62 18.85
C SER A 76 0.49 5.04 19.10
N TRP A 77 -0.34 4.91 18.06
CA TRP A 77 -1.77 5.17 18.12
C TRP A 77 -2.50 4.30 17.12
N PHE A 78 -3.82 4.41 17.04
CA PHE A 78 -4.65 3.63 16.16
C PHE A 78 -5.48 4.55 15.27
N ILE A 79 -5.74 4.11 14.05
CA ILE A 79 -6.72 4.71 13.16
C ILE A 79 -7.63 3.64 12.58
N LYS A 80 -8.80 4.06 12.13
CA LYS A 80 -9.80 3.21 11.52
C LYS A 80 -10.01 3.60 10.07
N TYR A 81 -10.33 2.59 9.26
CA TYR A 81 -10.84 2.79 7.92
C TYR A 81 -12.16 2.03 7.75
N GLY A 82 -13.21 2.76 7.35
CA GLY A 82 -14.50 2.16 7.04
C GLY A 82 -14.48 1.58 5.63
N LEU A 83 -14.57 0.28 5.51
CA LEU A 83 -15.01 -0.40 4.30
C LEU A 83 -16.55 -0.34 4.27
N ARG A 84 -17.17 -0.61 3.13
CA ARG A 84 -18.62 -0.41 2.96
C ARG A 84 -19.47 -0.91 4.14
N ASP A 85 -19.26 -2.16 4.58
CA ASP A 85 -20.04 -2.80 5.66
C ASP A 85 -19.18 -3.17 6.87
N GLU A 86 -17.87 -2.96 6.80
CA GLU A 86 -16.90 -3.40 7.79
C GLU A 86 -15.93 -2.27 8.15
N THR A 87 -15.20 -2.44 9.24
CA THR A 87 -14.17 -1.49 9.66
C THR A 87 -12.88 -2.21 10.00
N ILE A 88 -11.78 -1.81 9.39
CA ILE A 88 -10.44 -2.24 9.77
C ILE A 88 -9.75 -1.20 10.65
N LYS A 89 -8.91 -1.69 11.58
CA LYS A 89 -8.11 -0.85 12.47
C LYS A 89 -6.63 -1.09 12.21
N MET A 90 -5.87 0.00 12.21
CA MET A 90 -4.44 -0.04 11.97
C MET A 90 -3.71 0.63 13.13
N LYS A 91 -2.71 -0.05 13.69
CA LYS A 91 -1.76 0.52 14.63
C LYS A 91 -0.72 1.32 13.86
N LEU A 92 -0.44 2.52 14.27
CA LEU A 92 0.60 3.38 13.72
C LEU A 92 1.69 3.58 14.77
N ASN A 93 2.95 3.63 14.32
CA ASN A 93 4.11 3.84 15.17
C ASN A 93 5.08 4.84 14.53
N PHE A 94 5.70 5.68 15.33
CA PHE A 94 6.90 6.38 14.93
C PHE A 94 8.07 5.39 14.82
N THR A 95 8.72 5.36 13.68
CA THR A 95 9.86 4.48 13.39
C THR A 95 11.11 5.32 13.12
N GLN A 96 12.26 4.70 12.92
CA GLN A 96 13.46 5.40 12.43
C GLN A 96 13.35 5.88 10.96
N PHE A 97 12.23 5.64 10.32
CA PHE A 97 11.92 6.06 8.95
C PHE A 97 10.75 7.04 8.94
N LYS A 98 10.52 7.70 7.79
CA LYS A 98 9.34 8.55 7.59
C LYS A 98 8.01 7.77 7.59
N HIS A 99 8.06 6.45 7.43
CA HIS A 99 6.89 5.59 7.37
C HIS A 99 6.41 5.22 8.78
N ILE A 100 5.11 5.29 8.98
CA ILE A 100 4.45 5.10 10.28
C ILE A 100 3.57 3.85 10.35
N GLY A 101 3.69 2.98 9.36
CA GLY A 101 2.92 1.73 9.29
C GLY A 101 1.72 1.77 8.34
N ILE A 102 1.57 2.82 7.54
CA ILE A 102 0.46 2.93 6.59
C ILE A 102 0.84 3.79 5.38
N PHE A 103 0.22 3.50 4.26
CA PHE A 103 0.23 4.26 3.03
C PHE A 103 -1.23 4.66 2.72
N PRO A 104 -1.63 5.90 3.02
CA PRO A 104 -3.04 6.30 2.97
C PRO A 104 -3.68 6.20 1.58
N GLU A 105 -2.92 6.45 0.53
CA GLU A 105 -3.37 6.33 -0.85
C GLU A 105 -3.89 4.93 -1.17
N GLN A 106 -3.36 3.91 -0.51
CA GLN A 106 -3.79 2.52 -0.67
C GLN A 106 -5.23 2.26 -0.23
N ALA A 107 -5.85 3.16 0.51
CA ALA A 107 -7.24 2.98 0.91
C ALA A 107 -8.20 2.92 -0.30
N ALA A 108 -7.88 3.59 -1.41
CA ALA A 108 -8.62 3.45 -2.66
C ALA A 108 -8.52 2.02 -3.26
N ASN A 109 -7.42 1.31 -2.98
CA ASN A 109 -7.29 -0.10 -3.33
C ASN A 109 -7.98 -1.01 -2.33
N TRP A 110 -8.01 -0.66 -1.04
CA TRP A 110 -8.73 -1.47 -0.04
C TRP A 110 -10.22 -1.55 -0.34
N ASP A 111 -10.84 -0.46 -0.78
CA ASP A 111 -12.24 -0.45 -1.23
C ASP A 111 -12.46 -1.37 -2.44
N TYR A 112 -11.59 -1.28 -3.45
CA TYR A 112 -11.63 -2.14 -4.62
C TYR A 112 -11.45 -3.62 -4.25
N ILE A 113 -10.44 -3.93 -3.44
CA ILE A 113 -10.14 -5.29 -2.97
C ILE A 113 -11.30 -5.85 -2.17
N TYR A 114 -11.85 -5.07 -1.23
CA TYR A 114 -13.01 -5.47 -0.45
C TYR A 114 -14.21 -5.80 -1.34
N LYS A 115 -14.55 -4.91 -2.27
CA LYS A 115 -15.65 -5.11 -3.22
C LYS A 115 -15.45 -6.38 -4.05
N LYS A 116 -14.28 -6.53 -4.68
CA LYS A 116 -13.96 -7.70 -5.51
C LYS A 116 -13.96 -9.00 -4.71
N SER A 117 -13.42 -9.00 -3.51
CA SER A 117 -13.43 -10.15 -2.61
C SER A 117 -14.86 -10.55 -2.20
N LYS A 118 -15.75 -9.59 -1.95
CA LYS A 118 -17.19 -9.87 -1.71
C LYS A 118 -17.86 -10.52 -2.93
N GLU A 119 -17.55 -10.04 -4.14
CA GLU A 119 -18.08 -10.62 -5.39
C GLU A 119 -17.62 -12.08 -5.59
N LEU A 120 -16.41 -12.42 -5.18
CA LEU A 120 -15.86 -13.77 -5.27
C LEU A 120 -16.48 -14.75 -4.27
N GLY A 121 -16.83 -14.29 -3.08
CA GLY A 121 -17.41 -15.09 -2.01
C GLY A 121 -16.41 -15.93 -1.17
N PRO A 122 -16.88 -16.58 -0.08
CA PRO A 122 -16.04 -17.08 1.02
C PRO A 122 -15.18 -18.30 0.69
N LYS A 123 -15.40 -18.97 -0.44
CA LYS A 123 -14.57 -20.11 -0.88
C LYS A 123 -13.36 -19.69 -1.71
N SER A 124 -13.16 -18.39 -1.89
CA SER A 124 -12.08 -17.84 -2.68
C SER A 124 -10.87 -17.50 -1.85
N SER A 125 -9.70 -17.48 -2.47
CA SER A 125 -8.44 -17.14 -1.83
C SER A 125 -7.78 -15.94 -2.51
N VAL A 126 -7.23 -15.04 -1.69
CA VAL A 126 -6.50 -13.84 -2.11
C VAL A 126 -5.05 -13.94 -1.64
N LEU A 127 -4.12 -13.72 -2.56
CA LEU A 127 -2.69 -13.64 -2.30
C LEU A 127 -2.26 -12.17 -2.28
N ASN A 128 -1.66 -11.73 -1.18
CA ASN A 128 -1.08 -10.38 -1.06
C ASN A 128 0.44 -10.50 -0.91
N LEU A 129 1.18 -9.97 -1.87
CA LEU A 129 2.64 -9.97 -1.93
C LEU A 129 3.19 -8.57 -1.65
N PHE A 130 4.33 -8.50 -0.97
CA PHE A 130 4.90 -7.25 -0.41
C PHE A 130 3.89 -6.57 0.52
N ALA A 131 3.25 -7.39 1.34
CA ALA A 131 1.97 -7.05 1.96
C ALA A 131 2.08 -6.07 3.15
N TYR A 132 3.29 -5.70 3.55
CA TYR A 132 3.60 -4.70 4.59
C TYR A 132 2.81 -4.95 5.88
N THR A 133 2.18 -3.91 6.47
CA THR A 133 1.39 -3.98 7.71
C THR A 133 -0.04 -4.47 7.50
N GLY A 134 -0.39 -4.93 6.30
CA GLY A 134 -1.55 -5.74 6.03
C GLY A 134 -2.83 -5.02 5.65
N GLY A 135 -2.86 -3.72 5.37
CA GLY A 135 -4.10 -3.01 5.04
C GLY A 135 -4.94 -3.70 3.95
N ALA A 136 -4.30 -4.08 2.82
CA ALA A 136 -4.96 -4.82 1.74
C ALA A 136 -5.40 -6.24 2.16
N SER A 137 -4.59 -6.94 2.98
CA SER A 137 -4.94 -8.25 3.53
C SER A 137 -6.15 -8.19 4.45
N LEU A 138 -6.23 -7.15 5.30
CA LEU A 138 -7.37 -6.93 6.18
C LEU A 138 -8.63 -6.61 5.39
N ALA A 139 -8.53 -5.78 4.34
CA ALA A 139 -9.66 -5.47 3.46
C ALA A 139 -10.20 -6.73 2.77
N ALA A 140 -9.33 -7.58 2.22
CA ALA A 140 -9.75 -8.86 1.65
C ALA A 140 -10.37 -9.79 2.71
N LYS A 141 -9.75 -9.91 3.91
CA LYS A 141 -10.26 -10.77 4.97
C LYS A 141 -11.60 -10.30 5.53
N ALA A 142 -11.81 -9.00 5.67
CA ALA A 142 -13.10 -8.42 6.06
C ALA A 142 -14.22 -8.76 5.06
N ALA A 143 -13.89 -9.00 3.80
CA ALA A 143 -14.84 -9.50 2.80
C ALA A 143 -15.20 -11.00 2.96
N GLY A 144 -14.51 -11.73 3.84
CA GLY A 144 -14.81 -13.13 4.16
C GLY A 144 -14.02 -14.17 3.37
N VAL A 145 -13.09 -13.79 2.52
CA VAL A 145 -12.26 -14.72 1.74
C VAL A 145 -11.05 -15.22 2.54
N ASP A 146 -10.42 -16.30 2.07
CA ASP A 146 -9.15 -16.75 2.62
C ASP A 146 -8.01 -15.84 2.12
N VAL A 147 -7.07 -15.51 3.01
CA VAL A 147 -5.99 -14.58 2.68
C VAL A 147 -4.64 -15.20 3.01
N VAL A 148 -3.71 -15.11 2.05
CA VAL A 148 -2.30 -15.40 2.24
C VAL A 148 -1.53 -14.07 2.17
N HIS A 149 -0.91 -13.70 3.27
CA HIS A 149 -0.11 -12.49 3.43
C HIS A 149 1.37 -12.84 3.37
N VAL A 150 2.10 -12.31 2.42
CA VAL A 150 3.52 -12.58 2.21
C VAL A 150 4.33 -11.29 2.26
N ASP A 151 5.27 -11.23 3.18
CA ASP A 151 6.29 -10.18 3.25
C ASP A 151 7.62 -10.77 3.71
N SER A 152 8.73 -10.22 3.27
CA SER A 152 10.07 -10.72 3.62
C SER A 152 10.55 -10.30 5.01
N ILE A 153 9.92 -9.31 5.62
CA ILE A 153 10.35 -8.68 6.89
C ILE A 153 9.46 -9.14 8.04
N LYS A 154 10.02 -10.00 8.91
CA LYS A 154 9.28 -10.59 10.04
C LYS A 154 8.61 -9.56 10.95
N GLN A 155 9.27 -8.43 11.26
CA GLN A 155 8.69 -7.40 12.12
C GLN A 155 7.43 -6.77 11.50
N VAL A 156 7.42 -6.63 10.18
CA VAL A 156 6.28 -6.08 9.45
C VAL A 156 5.12 -7.07 9.43
N VAL A 157 5.40 -8.36 9.23
CA VAL A 157 4.38 -9.43 9.31
C VAL A 157 3.79 -9.53 10.72
N ASN A 158 4.62 -9.41 11.77
CA ASN A 158 4.12 -9.37 13.14
C ASN A 158 3.19 -8.16 13.38
N TRP A 159 3.55 -6.98 12.85
CA TRP A 159 2.70 -5.80 12.92
C TRP A 159 1.38 -5.99 12.16
N ALA A 160 1.41 -6.64 11.00
CA ALA A 160 0.20 -7.00 10.27
C ALA A 160 -0.71 -7.95 11.08
N ASN A 161 -0.13 -8.90 11.80
CA ASN A 161 -0.89 -9.78 12.70
C ASN A 161 -1.52 -9.01 13.87
N GLU A 162 -0.80 -8.06 14.48
CA GLU A 162 -1.39 -7.15 15.49
C GLU A 162 -2.59 -6.37 14.90
N ASN A 163 -2.47 -5.90 13.66
CA ASN A 163 -3.54 -5.20 12.95
C ASN A 163 -4.76 -6.10 12.69
N GLN A 164 -4.55 -7.40 12.40
CA GLN A 164 -5.63 -8.38 12.33
C GLN A 164 -6.38 -8.50 13.66
N GLU A 165 -5.64 -8.67 14.76
CA GLU A 165 -6.22 -8.83 16.10
C GLU A 165 -7.06 -7.63 16.52
N ILE A 166 -6.53 -6.40 16.37
CA ILE A 166 -7.27 -5.18 16.72
C ILE A 166 -8.44 -4.89 15.80
N SER A 167 -8.42 -5.42 14.56
CA SER A 167 -9.55 -5.41 13.61
C SER A 167 -10.58 -6.50 13.91
N LYS A 168 -10.33 -7.38 14.90
CA LYS A 168 -11.17 -8.55 15.25
C LYS A 168 -11.36 -9.53 14.09
N LEU A 169 -10.43 -9.56 13.15
CA LEU A 169 -10.37 -10.53 12.07
C LEU A 169 -9.56 -11.78 12.51
N LYS A 170 -9.70 -12.89 11.80
CA LYS A 170 -9.01 -14.14 12.12
C LYS A 170 -8.58 -14.85 10.84
N ASP A 171 -7.70 -15.84 10.98
CA ASP A 171 -7.38 -16.83 9.95
C ASP A 171 -6.76 -16.23 8.67
N ILE A 172 -5.86 -15.24 8.81
CA ILE A 172 -4.95 -14.85 7.73
C ILE A 172 -3.71 -15.76 7.82
N ARG A 173 -3.31 -16.33 6.70
CA ARG A 173 -2.08 -17.12 6.60
C ARG A 173 -0.88 -16.19 6.45
N TRP A 174 -0.07 -16.09 7.50
CA TRP A 174 1.14 -15.27 7.55
C TRP A 174 2.34 -16.03 7.00
N VAL A 175 3.08 -15.41 6.08
CA VAL A 175 4.28 -15.97 5.45
C VAL A 175 5.40 -14.95 5.46
N VAL A 176 6.54 -15.32 6.09
CA VAL A 176 7.76 -14.52 6.06
C VAL A 176 8.68 -15.09 4.99
N GLU A 177 8.62 -14.58 3.77
CA GLU A 177 9.40 -15.08 2.64
C GLU A 177 9.55 -14.03 1.53
N ASP A 178 10.58 -14.18 0.70
CA ASP A 178 10.71 -13.44 -0.56
C ASP A 178 9.56 -13.75 -1.52
N ALA A 179 8.96 -12.71 -2.11
CA ALA A 179 7.77 -12.84 -2.94
C ALA A 179 7.98 -13.73 -4.17
N LEU A 180 9.11 -13.58 -4.91
CA LEU A 180 9.41 -14.41 -6.08
C LEU A 180 9.60 -15.87 -5.71
N LYS A 181 10.30 -16.16 -4.60
CA LYS A 181 10.47 -17.53 -4.10
C LYS A 181 9.13 -18.16 -3.73
N PHE A 182 8.29 -17.40 -3.05
CA PHE A 182 6.94 -17.85 -2.69
C PHE A 182 6.12 -18.18 -3.94
N VAL A 183 6.03 -17.24 -4.88
CA VAL A 183 5.27 -17.38 -6.12
C VAL A 183 5.74 -18.60 -6.94
N SER A 184 7.06 -18.72 -7.18
CA SER A 184 7.64 -19.87 -7.91
C SER A 184 7.30 -21.21 -7.25
N ARG A 185 7.23 -21.27 -5.93
CA ARG A 185 6.83 -22.47 -5.20
C ARG A 185 5.36 -22.78 -5.37
N GLU A 186 4.48 -21.78 -5.30
CA GLU A 186 3.04 -21.96 -5.51
C GLU A 186 2.70 -22.35 -6.95
N VAL A 187 3.42 -21.82 -7.94
CA VAL A 187 3.33 -22.27 -9.35
C VAL A 187 3.64 -23.75 -9.48
N LYS A 188 4.77 -24.20 -8.90
CA LYS A 188 5.15 -25.65 -8.90
C LYS A 188 4.12 -26.56 -8.22
N ARG A 189 3.33 -26.02 -7.29
CA ARG A 189 2.24 -26.72 -6.60
C ARG A 189 0.92 -26.71 -7.36
N GLY A 190 0.86 -26.04 -8.50
CA GLY A 190 -0.37 -25.87 -9.28
C GLY A 190 -1.46 -25.08 -8.55
N ARG A 191 -1.08 -24.16 -7.63
CA ARG A 191 -2.05 -23.35 -6.89
C ARG A 191 -2.66 -22.28 -7.79
N LYS A 192 -3.91 -21.92 -7.48
CA LYS A 192 -4.62 -20.79 -8.09
C LYS A 192 -5.18 -19.88 -7.00
N TYR A 193 -5.26 -18.59 -7.30
CA TYR A 193 -5.81 -17.57 -6.43
C TYR A 193 -6.84 -16.72 -7.21
N GLN A 194 -7.97 -16.43 -6.61
CA GLN A 194 -9.04 -15.63 -7.20
C GLN A 194 -8.78 -14.11 -7.06
N GLY A 195 -7.84 -13.73 -6.21
CA GLY A 195 -7.34 -12.36 -6.15
C GLY A 195 -5.85 -12.36 -5.88
N ILE A 196 -5.11 -11.48 -6.59
CA ILE A 196 -3.67 -11.26 -6.33
C ILE A 196 -3.41 -9.77 -6.19
N ILE A 197 -2.69 -9.40 -5.14
CA ILE A 197 -2.31 -8.01 -4.83
C ILE A 197 -0.80 -7.93 -4.81
N LEU A 198 -0.25 -6.96 -5.52
CA LEU A 198 1.17 -6.72 -5.69
C LEU A 198 1.49 -5.26 -5.35
N ASP A 199 2.35 -5.06 -4.37
CA ASP A 199 2.82 -3.73 -3.97
C ASP A 199 4.36 -3.68 -3.84
N PRO A 200 5.09 -4.05 -4.93
CA PRO A 200 6.52 -4.18 -4.88
C PRO A 200 7.20 -2.82 -4.69
N PRO A 201 8.20 -2.72 -3.79
CA PRO A 201 9.01 -1.51 -3.66
C PRO A 201 9.88 -1.28 -4.90
N ALA A 202 10.29 -0.04 -5.15
CA ALA A 202 11.28 0.25 -6.20
C ALA A 202 12.60 -0.50 -5.96
N TYR A 203 13.04 -0.58 -4.71
CA TYR A 203 14.22 -1.32 -4.27
C TYR A 203 14.00 -1.93 -2.88
N GLY A 204 14.55 -3.12 -2.64
CA GLY A 204 14.49 -3.80 -1.36
C GLY A 204 15.60 -4.84 -1.18
N ILE A 205 15.90 -5.15 0.08
CA ILE A 205 16.77 -6.26 0.45
C ILE A 205 15.97 -7.15 1.39
N GLY A 206 15.76 -8.39 0.99
CA GLY A 206 15.10 -9.40 1.82
C GLY A 206 15.96 -9.83 3.00
N ALA A 207 15.36 -10.53 3.96
CA ALA A 207 16.00 -10.92 5.22
C ALA A 207 17.24 -11.83 5.05
N LYS A 208 17.35 -12.51 3.90
CA LYS A 208 18.51 -13.37 3.55
C LYS A 208 19.43 -12.77 2.50
N GLY A 209 19.34 -11.44 2.29
CA GLY A 209 20.17 -10.71 1.32
C GLY A 209 19.62 -10.76 -0.12
N GLU A 210 18.40 -11.24 -0.34
CA GLU A 210 17.77 -11.20 -1.65
C GLU A 210 17.59 -9.75 -2.10
N ARG A 211 18.16 -9.41 -3.27
CA ARG A 211 18.01 -8.08 -3.86
C ARG A 211 16.76 -8.04 -4.72
N TRP A 212 15.89 -7.10 -4.43
CA TRP A 212 14.77 -6.70 -5.27
C TRP A 212 15.10 -5.35 -5.92
N LYS A 213 14.96 -5.28 -7.23
CA LYS A 213 14.95 -4.06 -8.01
C LYS A 213 13.81 -4.16 -9.00
N LEU A 214 12.90 -3.21 -8.95
CA LEU A 214 11.61 -3.28 -9.63
C LEU A 214 11.78 -3.47 -11.15
N GLU A 215 12.61 -2.64 -11.78
CA GLU A 215 12.83 -2.64 -13.23
C GLU A 215 13.42 -3.96 -13.75
N GLU A 216 14.14 -4.69 -12.89
CA GLU A 216 14.78 -5.96 -13.27
C GLU A 216 13.87 -7.17 -13.03
N LYS A 217 12.93 -7.08 -12.07
CA LYS A 217 12.20 -8.25 -11.58
C LYS A 217 10.69 -8.21 -11.78
N LEU A 218 10.12 -7.05 -12.11
CA LEU A 218 8.68 -6.92 -12.26
C LEU A 218 8.12 -7.81 -13.37
N GLY A 219 8.78 -7.87 -14.54
CA GLY A 219 8.35 -8.74 -15.63
C GLY A 219 8.32 -10.22 -15.26
N LEU A 220 9.39 -10.70 -14.60
CA LEU A 220 9.43 -12.07 -14.09
C LEU A 220 8.34 -12.35 -13.05
N LEU A 221 8.10 -11.41 -12.14
CA LEU A 221 7.03 -11.55 -11.16
C LEU A 221 5.66 -11.65 -11.82
N LEU A 222 5.35 -10.80 -12.79
CA LEU A 222 4.08 -10.80 -13.51
C LEU A 222 3.89 -12.09 -14.32
N GLN A 223 4.95 -12.60 -14.96
CA GLN A 223 4.95 -13.88 -15.67
C GLN A 223 4.55 -15.04 -14.75
N GLU A 224 5.10 -15.11 -13.55
CA GLU A 224 4.78 -16.17 -12.59
C GLU A 224 3.39 -15.96 -11.97
N VAL A 225 3.01 -14.72 -11.68
CA VAL A 225 1.70 -14.36 -11.13
C VAL A 225 0.57 -14.68 -12.12
N ALA A 226 0.78 -14.49 -13.42
CA ALA A 226 -0.19 -14.87 -14.46
C ALA A 226 -0.54 -16.38 -14.41
N LYS A 227 0.44 -17.24 -14.04
CA LYS A 227 0.19 -18.67 -13.86
C LYS A 227 -0.62 -19.00 -12.61
N LEU A 228 -0.60 -18.12 -11.59
CA LEU A 228 -1.30 -18.29 -10.32
C LEU A 228 -2.71 -17.68 -10.33
N LEU A 229 -2.94 -16.66 -11.13
CA LEU A 229 -4.23 -15.98 -11.19
C LEU A 229 -5.28 -16.90 -11.82
N ASP A 230 -6.44 -17.00 -11.18
CA ASP A 230 -7.62 -17.67 -11.72
C ASP A 230 -8.18 -16.89 -12.92
N ASP A 231 -8.77 -17.57 -13.89
CA ASP A 231 -9.29 -16.95 -15.12
C ASP A 231 -10.36 -15.86 -14.85
N LYS A 232 -11.11 -15.99 -13.76
CA LYS A 232 -12.11 -15.01 -13.31
C LYS A 232 -11.63 -14.16 -12.15
N GLY A 233 -10.35 -14.29 -11.77
CA GLY A 233 -9.76 -13.59 -10.65
C GLY A 233 -9.52 -12.11 -10.93
N PHE A 234 -9.22 -11.34 -9.90
CA PHE A 234 -8.77 -9.95 -10.03
C PHE A 234 -7.28 -9.82 -9.67
N LEU A 235 -6.64 -8.80 -10.20
CA LEU A 235 -5.29 -8.40 -9.81
C LEU A 235 -5.26 -6.90 -9.53
N VAL A 236 -4.47 -6.54 -8.52
CA VAL A 236 -4.09 -5.15 -8.22
C VAL A 236 -2.57 -5.09 -8.18
N LEU A 237 -1.98 -4.30 -9.05
CA LEU A 237 -0.56 -3.99 -9.07
C LEU A 237 -0.36 -2.51 -8.76
N ASN A 238 0.40 -2.20 -7.70
CA ASN A 238 0.89 -0.84 -7.45
C ASN A 238 2.36 -0.72 -7.81
N VAL A 239 2.74 0.42 -8.33
CA VAL A 239 4.11 0.74 -8.67
C VAL A 239 4.47 2.13 -8.19
N TYR A 240 5.37 2.21 -7.24
CA TYR A 240 5.95 3.45 -6.72
C TYR A 240 7.34 3.64 -7.31
N SER A 241 7.41 4.19 -8.52
CA SER A 241 8.69 4.49 -9.16
C SER A 241 8.58 5.75 -10.01
N LEU A 242 9.43 6.72 -9.76
CA LEU A 242 9.53 7.93 -10.57
C LEU A 242 10.05 7.66 -12.00
N GLY A 243 10.67 6.50 -12.21
CA GLY A 243 11.22 6.10 -13.51
C GLY A 243 10.26 5.35 -14.43
N LEU A 244 9.07 4.96 -13.96
CA LEU A 244 8.10 4.18 -14.73
C LEU A 244 6.90 5.04 -15.12
N SER A 245 6.59 5.08 -16.42
CA SER A 245 5.37 5.70 -16.91
C SER A 245 4.20 4.70 -16.91
N PRO A 246 2.94 5.17 -16.91
CA PRO A 246 1.78 4.30 -17.05
C PRO A 246 1.80 3.39 -18.29
N TYR A 247 2.36 3.86 -19.41
CA TYR A 247 2.49 3.05 -20.62
C TYR A 247 3.46 1.87 -20.47
N ILE A 248 4.50 2.00 -19.65
CA ILE A 248 5.40 0.88 -19.32
C ILE A 248 4.61 -0.21 -18.59
N ILE A 249 3.81 0.17 -17.61
CA ILE A 249 2.96 -0.77 -16.87
C ILE A 249 1.89 -1.38 -17.78
N GLN A 250 1.27 -0.58 -18.64
CA GLN A 250 0.30 -1.08 -19.61
C GLN A 250 0.89 -2.14 -20.53
N ASN A 251 2.08 -1.91 -21.08
CA ASN A 251 2.77 -2.87 -21.93
C ASN A 251 3.05 -4.17 -21.18
N LEU A 252 3.62 -4.09 -19.96
CA LEU A 252 3.87 -5.27 -19.13
C LEU A 252 2.58 -6.04 -18.81
N MET A 253 1.49 -5.33 -18.47
CA MET A 253 0.22 -5.99 -18.23
C MET A 253 -0.35 -6.65 -19.49
N THR A 254 -0.20 -6.02 -20.65
CA THR A 254 -0.63 -6.60 -21.93
C THR A 254 0.18 -7.85 -22.29
N ASP A 255 1.47 -7.90 -22.01
CA ASP A 255 2.31 -9.08 -22.30
C ASP A 255 1.86 -10.33 -21.53
N TYR A 256 1.42 -10.17 -20.28
CA TYR A 256 1.09 -11.31 -19.43
C TYR A 256 -0.42 -11.54 -19.24
N PHE A 257 -1.27 -10.54 -19.51
CA PHE A 257 -2.70 -10.56 -19.28
C PHE A 257 -3.49 -10.06 -20.50
N SER A 258 -3.02 -10.34 -21.73
CA SER A 258 -3.57 -9.86 -23.02
C SER A 258 -5.06 -10.19 -23.24
N HIS A 259 -5.57 -11.23 -22.57
CA HIS A 259 -6.97 -11.66 -22.62
C HIS A 259 -7.89 -10.94 -21.62
N ARG A 260 -7.35 -9.96 -20.88
CA ARG A 260 -8.07 -9.22 -19.84
C ARG A 260 -8.06 -7.72 -20.16
N GLU A 261 -9.13 -7.05 -19.77
CA GLU A 261 -9.17 -5.59 -19.77
C GLU A 261 -8.35 -5.08 -18.59
N VAL A 262 -7.42 -4.15 -18.85
CA VAL A 262 -6.54 -3.57 -17.85
C VAL A 262 -6.91 -2.11 -17.62
N ASP A 263 -7.32 -1.77 -16.40
CA ASP A 263 -7.49 -0.38 -15.96
C ASP A 263 -6.18 0.15 -15.38
N ILE A 264 -5.63 1.20 -16.01
CA ILE A 264 -4.44 1.92 -15.51
C ILE A 264 -4.87 3.26 -14.98
N SER A 265 -4.58 3.50 -13.72
CA SER A 265 -4.90 4.75 -13.01
C SER A 265 -3.68 5.26 -12.24
N GLU A 266 -3.70 6.53 -11.86
CA GLU A 266 -2.71 7.12 -10.97
C GLU A 266 -3.24 7.13 -9.53
N LEU A 267 -2.50 6.51 -8.62
CA LEU A 267 -2.84 6.46 -7.20
C LEU A 267 -2.39 7.74 -6.53
N CYS A 268 -3.32 8.49 -6.00
CA CYS A 268 -3.11 9.84 -5.52
C CYS A 268 -3.63 10.04 -4.09
N LEU A 269 -3.29 11.18 -3.53
CA LEU A 269 -4.00 11.79 -2.41
C LEU A 269 -4.53 13.17 -2.85
N LYS A 270 -5.71 13.52 -2.38
CA LYS A 270 -6.31 14.85 -2.60
C LYS A 270 -6.21 15.64 -1.30
N SER A 271 -5.58 16.80 -1.34
CA SER A 271 -5.45 17.66 -0.16
C SER A 271 -6.74 18.43 0.12
N ARG A 272 -6.87 18.90 1.37
CA ARG A 272 -7.91 19.86 1.76
C ARG A 272 -7.86 21.14 0.92
N THR A 273 -6.69 21.48 0.41
CA THR A 273 -6.47 22.65 -0.48
C THR A 273 -6.69 22.33 -1.96
N GLU A 274 -7.38 21.20 -2.27
CA GLU A 274 -7.75 20.73 -3.61
C GLU A 274 -6.57 20.30 -4.52
N GLN A 275 -5.33 20.30 -4.03
CA GLN A 275 -4.18 19.80 -4.78
C GLN A 275 -4.19 18.26 -4.83
N ILE A 276 -3.84 17.71 -5.98
CA ILE A 276 -3.66 16.28 -6.18
C ILE A 276 -2.17 15.95 -6.05
N LEU A 277 -1.83 15.10 -5.08
CA LEU A 277 -0.49 14.56 -4.90
C LEU A 277 -0.43 13.15 -5.53
N PRO A 278 0.25 12.99 -6.69
CA PRO A 278 0.44 11.67 -7.28
C PRO A 278 1.47 10.89 -6.46
N LEU A 279 1.24 9.60 -6.27
CA LEU A 279 2.11 8.76 -5.45
C LEU A 279 2.54 7.48 -6.15
N GLY A 280 1.77 6.99 -7.13
CA GLY A 280 2.14 5.80 -7.87
C GLY A 280 1.15 5.46 -8.96
N ILE A 281 1.47 4.42 -9.73
CA ILE A 281 0.61 3.86 -10.77
C ILE A 281 -0.08 2.63 -10.20
N VAL A 282 -1.37 2.49 -10.49
CA VAL A 282 -2.09 1.25 -10.19
C VAL A 282 -2.65 0.66 -11.47
N ALA A 283 -2.43 -0.65 -11.66
CA ALA A 283 -3.06 -1.46 -12.68
C ALA A 283 -4.02 -2.46 -12.03
N ARG A 284 -5.23 -2.58 -12.58
CA ARG A 284 -6.28 -3.50 -12.11
C ARG A 284 -6.84 -4.31 -13.28
N ILE A 285 -7.14 -5.58 -13.01
CA ILE A 285 -7.91 -6.46 -13.90
C ILE A 285 -8.98 -7.21 -13.13
#